data_d6c278ee82386be2d1d622c4d8911550
#
_entry.id   d6c278ee82386be2d1d622c4d8911550
#
_cell.length_a   1.000
_cell.length_b   1.000
_cell.length_c   1.000
_cell.angle_alpha   90.00
_cell.angle_beta   90.00
_cell.angle_gamma   90.00
#
_symmetry.space_group_name_H-M   'P 1'
#
loop_
_entity.id
_entity.type
_entity.pdbx_description
1 polymer ?
#
loop_
_entity_poly.entity_id
_entity_poly.type
_entity_poly.pdbx_seq_one_letter_code
_entity_poly.pdbx_strand_id
1 'polypeptide(L)'
;MVEFNDQTTENTATPKRKVSDRTIAISCLAFFFGMVGMAFAAVPLYAMFCQVTGYGGTTQRVEQMSDTILDKKITVRFDANTSGGLPWHFEPVQREVTMNIGETKLIKYEAKNMADTATAGRAAFNVTPQAAGAYFNKVECFCFTDTVLKPGQDLEMPVVFFVDPDIVNAPELKGVNTITLSYTFFPIAMPAPLAANTEMKNDKSGQL
;
A
#
# COMPACT_ATOMS: atom_id res chain seq x y z
N MET A 1 -51.85 -57.24 47.61
CA MET A 1 -52.60 -56.01 47.30
C MET A 1 -51.59 -54.94 47.34
N VAL A 2 -51.06 -54.57 46.15
CA VAL A 2 -50.07 -53.51 46.01
C VAL A 2 -50.71 -52.44 45.11
N GLU A 3 -50.99 -51.32 45.73
CA GLU A 3 -51.60 -50.15 45.07
C GLU A 3 -50.55 -49.39 44.27
N PHE A 4 -50.76 -49.29 42.96
CA PHE A 4 -49.96 -48.53 42.04
C PHE A 4 -50.40 -47.08 42.11
N ASN A 5 -49.54 -46.20 42.68
CA ASN A 5 -49.78 -44.80 42.73
C ASN A 5 -49.33 -44.17 41.38
N ASP A 6 -50.31 -43.78 40.59
CA ASP A 6 -50.15 -43.09 39.32
C ASP A 6 -49.81 -41.59 39.59
N GLN A 7 -48.54 -41.26 39.48
CA GLN A 7 -48.09 -39.85 39.53
C GLN A 7 -48.20 -39.22 38.14
N THR A 8 -49.26 -38.52 37.93
CA THR A 8 -49.50 -37.65 36.78
C THR A 8 -48.46 -36.52 36.79
N THR A 9 -47.44 -36.64 35.95
CA THR A 9 -46.48 -35.54 35.69
C THR A 9 -47.18 -34.45 34.91
N GLU A 10 -47.53 -33.37 35.60
CA GLU A 10 -48.05 -32.14 35.04
C GLU A 10 -46.95 -31.46 34.19
N ASN A 11 -47.09 -31.61 32.89
CA ASN A 11 -46.20 -31.04 31.87
C ASN A 11 -46.50 -29.56 31.72
N THR A 12 -45.84 -28.71 32.50
CA THR A 12 -45.91 -27.25 32.39
C THR A 12 -45.25 -26.79 31.09
N ALA A 13 -46.00 -26.84 30.02
CA ALA A 13 -45.57 -26.29 28.72
C ALA A 13 -45.47 -24.77 28.82
N THR A 14 -44.26 -24.25 28.95
CA THR A 14 -43.96 -22.80 28.76
C THR A 14 -44.46 -22.36 27.39
N PRO A 15 -45.24 -21.26 27.28
CA PRO A 15 -45.76 -20.80 26.00
C PRO A 15 -44.60 -20.36 25.11
N LYS A 16 -44.28 -21.12 24.08
CA LYS A 16 -43.36 -20.73 23.02
C LYS A 16 -43.94 -19.53 22.30
N ARG A 17 -43.33 -18.35 22.51
CA ARG A 17 -43.67 -17.12 21.82
C ARG A 17 -43.49 -17.35 20.32
N LYS A 18 -44.60 -17.47 19.57
CA LYS A 18 -44.60 -17.61 18.11
C LYS A 18 -44.02 -16.32 17.51
N VAL A 19 -42.73 -16.33 17.16
CA VAL A 19 -42.14 -15.29 16.34
C VAL A 19 -42.76 -15.39 14.96
N SER A 20 -43.29 -14.30 14.43
CA SER A 20 -43.88 -14.29 13.08
C SER A 20 -42.83 -14.68 12.04
N ASP A 21 -43.18 -15.51 11.09
CA ASP A 21 -42.28 -15.91 9.98
C ASP A 21 -41.73 -14.73 9.21
N ARG A 22 -42.51 -13.63 9.11
CA ARG A 22 -42.10 -12.36 8.53
C ARG A 22 -40.97 -11.72 9.34
N THR A 23 -41.01 -11.75 10.67
CA THR A 23 -39.96 -11.19 11.54
C THR A 23 -38.65 -11.96 11.37
N ILE A 24 -38.76 -13.29 11.26
CA ILE A 24 -37.58 -14.14 11.02
C ILE A 24 -36.99 -13.84 9.66
N ALA A 25 -37.79 -13.76 8.60
CA ALA A 25 -37.33 -13.45 7.25
C ALA A 25 -36.64 -12.06 7.16
N ILE A 26 -37.24 -11.03 7.76
CA ILE A 26 -36.66 -9.68 7.80
C ILE A 26 -35.34 -9.67 8.58
N SER A 27 -35.26 -10.37 9.71
CA SER A 27 -34.05 -10.47 10.53
C SER A 27 -32.90 -11.17 9.77
N CYS A 28 -33.19 -12.28 9.09
CA CYS A 28 -32.22 -12.97 8.25
C CYS A 28 -31.72 -12.10 7.09
N LEU A 29 -32.63 -11.39 6.44
CA LEU A 29 -32.30 -10.50 5.34
C LEU A 29 -31.43 -9.33 5.80
N ALA A 30 -31.78 -8.71 6.93
CA ALA A 30 -30.99 -7.63 7.54
C ALA A 30 -29.59 -8.10 7.96
N PHE A 31 -29.52 -9.31 8.53
CA PHE A 31 -28.22 -9.92 8.89
C PHE A 31 -27.36 -10.19 7.66
N PHE A 32 -27.94 -10.74 6.59
CA PHE A 32 -27.23 -10.97 5.33
C PHE A 32 -26.66 -9.69 4.74
N PHE A 33 -27.49 -8.66 4.60
CA PHE A 33 -27.00 -7.37 4.09
C PHE A 33 -26.00 -6.70 5.02
N GLY A 34 -26.15 -6.87 6.33
CA GLY A 34 -25.17 -6.40 7.31
C GLY A 34 -23.79 -7.05 7.14
N MET A 35 -23.75 -8.37 6.93
CA MET A 35 -22.50 -9.10 6.69
C MET A 35 -21.84 -8.68 5.37
N VAL A 36 -22.64 -8.55 4.30
CA VAL A 36 -22.13 -8.08 3.00
C VAL A 36 -21.59 -6.64 3.12
N GLY A 37 -22.34 -5.75 3.78
CA GLY A 37 -21.88 -4.38 4.01
C GLY A 37 -20.59 -4.30 4.82
N MET A 38 -20.45 -5.13 5.86
CA MET A 38 -19.23 -5.21 6.66
C MET A 38 -18.03 -5.72 5.85
N ALA A 39 -18.24 -6.72 4.98
CA ALA A 39 -17.18 -7.23 4.11
C ALA A 39 -16.67 -6.16 3.14
N PHE A 40 -17.57 -5.37 2.54
CA PHE A 40 -17.17 -4.25 1.68
C PHE A 40 -16.50 -3.11 2.44
N ALA A 41 -16.92 -2.83 3.67
CA ALA A 41 -16.32 -1.78 4.50
C ALA A 41 -14.93 -2.18 5.04
N ALA A 42 -14.67 -3.45 5.25
CA ALA A 42 -13.40 -3.94 5.79
C ALA A 42 -12.21 -3.60 4.88
N VAL A 43 -12.38 -3.68 3.55
CA VAL A 43 -11.29 -3.43 2.59
C VAL A 43 -10.75 -1.99 2.67
N PRO A 44 -11.58 -0.93 2.53
CA PRO A 44 -11.07 0.43 2.62
C PRO A 44 -10.59 0.78 4.03
N LEU A 45 -11.21 0.23 5.07
CA LEU A 45 -10.77 0.46 6.45
C LEU A 45 -9.39 -0.14 6.71
N TYR A 46 -9.14 -1.35 6.20
CA TYR A 46 -7.83 -1.99 6.31
C TYR A 46 -6.76 -1.23 5.50
N ALA A 47 -7.10 -0.78 4.30
CA ALA A 47 -6.19 0.04 3.49
C ALA A 47 -5.80 1.35 4.21
N MET A 48 -6.78 2.03 4.81
CA MET A 48 -6.52 3.23 5.62
C MET A 48 -5.65 2.93 6.84
N PHE A 49 -5.91 1.83 7.54
CA PHE A 49 -5.09 1.39 8.66
C PHE A 49 -3.64 1.16 8.25
N CYS A 50 -3.40 0.45 7.13
CA CYS A 50 -2.05 0.21 6.62
C CYS A 50 -1.34 1.51 6.22
N GLN A 51 -2.06 2.48 5.64
CA GLN A 51 -1.49 3.78 5.28
C GLN A 51 -1.07 4.60 6.50
N VAL A 52 -1.89 4.60 7.54
CA VAL A 52 -1.62 5.40 8.76
C VAL A 52 -0.55 4.75 9.62
N THR A 53 -0.54 3.42 9.72
CA THR A 53 0.39 2.70 10.60
C THR A 53 1.68 2.25 9.91
N GLY A 54 1.74 2.33 8.57
CA GLY A 54 2.85 1.76 7.79
C GLY A 54 2.94 0.23 7.87
N TYR A 55 1.93 -0.42 8.45
CA TYR A 55 1.90 -1.87 8.61
C TYR A 55 1.80 -2.55 7.23
N GLY A 56 2.57 -3.61 7.02
CA GLY A 56 2.63 -4.29 5.74
C GLY A 56 3.74 -3.80 4.79
N GLY A 57 4.71 -3.01 5.30
CA GLY A 57 5.88 -2.54 4.54
C GLY A 57 5.60 -1.32 3.67
N THR A 58 4.44 -0.66 3.83
CA THR A 58 4.18 0.63 3.20
C THR A 58 4.90 1.74 3.98
N THR A 59 5.63 2.58 3.28
CA THR A 59 6.32 3.73 3.89
C THR A 59 5.38 4.91 4.03
N GLN A 60 5.60 5.71 5.06
CA GLN A 60 4.90 6.98 5.21
C GLN A 60 5.48 8.03 4.26
N ARG A 61 4.61 8.92 3.79
CA ARG A 61 5.01 10.08 3.01
C ARG A 61 5.09 11.27 3.98
N VAL A 62 6.28 11.78 4.19
CA VAL A 62 6.51 12.89 5.12
C VAL A 62 7.05 14.07 4.33
N GLU A 63 6.46 15.23 4.54
CA GLU A 63 6.89 16.49 3.89
C GLU A 63 8.04 17.18 4.63
N GLN A 64 8.41 16.67 5.82
CA GLN A 64 9.47 17.24 6.65
C GLN A 64 10.60 16.23 6.89
N MET A 65 11.82 16.73 6.92
CA MET A 65 13.01 15.96 7.31
C MET A 65 12.99 15.71 8.81
N SER A 66 13.72 14.68 9.26
CA SER A 66 13.88 14.43 10.69
C SER A 66 14.71 15.55 11.34
N ASP A 67 14.23 16.09 12.46
CA ASP A 67 14.94 17.12 13.24
C ASP A 67 15.99 16.50 14.18
N THR A 68 15.99 15.19 14.35
CA THR A 68 16.86 14.48 15.29
C THR A 68 17.67 13.42 14.59
N ILE A 69 18.99 13.49 14.71
CA ILE A 69 19.93 12.49 14.20
C ILE A 69 20.54 11.77 15.41
N LEU A 70 20.48 10.43 15.41
CA LEU A 70 21.05 9.59 16.46
C LEU A 70 22.44 9.10 16.04
N ASP A 71 23.34 8.87 17.02
CA ASP A 71 24.65 8.27 16.75
C ASP A 71 24.60 6.79 16.37
N LYS A 72 23.40 6.17 16.46
CA LYS A 72 23.18 4.78 16.06
C LYS A 72 23.10 4.67 14.53
N LYS A 73 23.91 3.77 13.96
CA LYS A 73 23.95 3.52 12.51
C LYS A 73 22.99 2.40 12.11
N ILE A 74 22.46 2.55 10.91
CA ILE A 74 21.65 1.53 10.23
C ILE A 74 22.11 1.41 8.77
N THR A 75 22.07 0.21 8.23
CA THR A 75 22.37 -0.06 6.82
C THR A 75 21.07 -0.20 6.06
N VAL A 76 20.92 0.55 4.96
CA VAL A 76 19.79 0.43 4.04
C VAL A 76 20.31 -0.21 2.76
N ARG A 77 19.70 -1.35 2.37
CA ARG A 77 19.96 -2.04 1.11
C ARG A 77 18.86 -1.72 0.11
N PHE A 78 19.25 -1.68 -1.15
CA PHE A 78 18.38 -1.31 -2.25
C PHE A 78 18.33 -2.45 -3.26
N ASP A 79 17.12 -2.94 -3.52
CA ASP A 79 16.84 -3.92 -4.56
C ASP A 79 15.99 -3.30 -5.66
N ALA A 80 16.23 -3.73 -6.88
CA ALA A 80 15.51 -3.29 -8.07
C ALA A 80 15.14 -4.51 -8.91
N ASN A 81 13.87 -4.62 -9.26
CA ASN A 81 13.33 -5.73 -10.02
C ASN A 81 12.38 -5.23 -11.11
N THR A 82 12.25 -6.01 -12.17
CA THR A 82 11.22 -5.82 -13.19
C THR A 82 10.36 -7.08 -13.28
N SER A 83 9.05 -6.90 -13.33
CA SER A 83 8.11 -8.00 -13.53
C SER A 83 8.15 -8.49 -14.98
N GLY A 84 7.85 -9.79 -15.19
CA GLY A 84 7.84 -10.38 -16.52
C GLY A 84 6.98 -9.61 -17.51
N GLY A 85 7.52 -9.38 -18.70
CA GLY A 85 6.88 -8.62 -19.79
C GLY A 85 7.30 -7.14 -19.88
N LEU A 86 8.09 -6.63 -18.94
CA LEU A 86 8.67 -5.29 -19.02
C LEU A 86 10.16 -5.42 -19.40
N PRO A 87 10.56 -5.04 -20.62
CA PRO A 87 11.92 -5.20 -21.11
C PRO A 87 12.82 -4.04 -20.63
N TRP A 88 12.82 -3.77 -19.34
CA TRP A 88 13.64 -2.74 -18.72
C TRP A 88 14.81 -3.35 -17.94
N HIS A 89 15.98 -2.75 -18.11
CA HIS A 89 17.07 -2.92 -17.17
C HIS A 89 16.87 -1.90 -16.05
N PHE A 90 16.72 -2.36 -14.82
CA PHE A 90 16.45 -1.51 -13.68
C PHE A 90 17.34 -1.90 -12.51
N GLU A 91 18.16 -0.96 -12.04
CA GLU A 91 19.10 -1.21 -10.94
C GLU A 91 19.32 0.03 -10.07
N PRO A 92 19.70 -0.16 -8.80
CA PRO A 92 20.14 0.94 -7.94
C PRO A 92 21.59 1.29 -8.26
N VAL A 93 21.92 2.59 -8.31
CA VAL A 93 23.32 3.08 -8.47
C VAL A 93 24.16 2.66 -7.28
N GLN A 94 23.58 2.63 -6.08
CA GLN A 94 24.20 2.15 -4.86
C GLN A 94 23.36 1.03 -4.27
N ARG A 95 23.97 -0.13 -4.01
CA ARG A 95 23.26 -1.30 -3.48
C ARG A 95 23.00 -1.24 -1.98
N GLU A 96 23.82 -0.49 -1.26
CA GLU A 96 23.68 -0.29 0.18
C GLU A 96 24.28 1.04 0.62
N VAL A 97 23.71 1.61 1.66
CA VAL A 97 24.19 2.83 2.32
C VAL A 97 24.09 2.66 3.82
N THR A 98 25.20 2.88 4.54
CA THR A 98 25.18 2.97 5.99
C THR A 98 25.08 4.44 6.40
N MET A 99 24.10 4.75 7.26
CA MET A 99 23.78 6.11 7.68
C MET A 99 23.41 6.15 9.16
N ASN A 100 23.40 7.33 9.75
CA ASN A 100 22.85 7.52 11.08
C ASN A 100 21.31 7.54 11.03
N ILE A 101 20.67 7.02 12.07
CA ILE A 101 19.21 7.06 12.18
C ILE A 101 18.77 8.54 12.29
N GLY A 102 17.80 8.96 11.51
CA GLY A 102 17.36 10.36 11.38
C GLY A 102 18.10 11.14 10.26
N GLU A 103 19.21 10.63 9.75
CA GLU A 103 19.93 11.27 8.66
C GLU A 103 19.16 11.12 7.34
N THR A 104 19.04 12.20 6.57
CA THR A 104 18.42 12.16 5.24
C THR A 104 19.46 11.82 4.17
N LYS A 105 19.14 10.85 3.32
CA LYS A 105 19.98 10.43 2.19
C LYS A 105 19.23 10.48 0.88
N LEU A 106 19.97 10.78 -0.17
CA LEU A 106 19.53 10.68 -1.55
C LEU A 106 20.25 9.51 -2.20
N ILE A 107 19.49 8.61 -2.82
CA ILE A 107 20.01 7.57 -3.70
C ILE A 107 19.35 7.65 -5.06
N LYS A 108 19.95 7.04 -6.06
CA LYS A 108 19.41 7.00 -7.41
C LYS A 108 19.20 5.58 -7.86
N TYR A 109 18.13 5.36 -8.61
CA TYR A 109 17.92 4.19 -9.43
C TYR A 109 18.04 4.58 -10.91
N GLU A 110 18.45 3.65 -11.73
CA GLU A 110 18.52 3.78 -13.17
C GLU A 110 17.60 2.77 -13.84
N ALA A 111 16.82 3.23 -14.79
CA ALA A 111 15.98 2.39 -15.63
C ALA A 111 16.28 2.65 -17.09
N LYS A 112 16.47 1.58 -17.88
CA LYS A 112 16.69 1.64 -19.30
C LYS A 112 15.71 0.74 -20.04
N ASN A 113 15.04 1.27 -21.05
CA ASN A 113 14.20 0.47 -21.94
C ASN A 113 15.08 -0.26 -22.96
N MET A 114 15.06 -1.59 -22.89
CA MET A 114 15.81 -2.46 -23.81
C MET A 114 15.02 -2.89 -25.04
N ALA A 115 13.76 -2.45 -25.17
CA ALA A 115 12.93 -2.75 -26.34
C ALA A 115 13.10 -1.72 -27.45
N ASP A 116 12.73 -2.14 -28.67
CA ASP A 116 12.68 -1.28 -29.86
C ASP A 116 11.41 -0.42 -29.94
N THR A 117 10.53 -0.54 -28.94
CA THR A 117 9.27 0.20 -28.83
C THR A 117 9.19 0.93 -27.51
N ALA A 118 8.38 2.00 -27.45
CA ALA A 118 8.07 2.66 -26.20
C ALA A 118 7.25 1.73 -25.30
N THR A 119 7.60 1.68 -24.03
CA THR A 119 6.93 0.84 -23.03
C THR A 119 6.64 1.64 -21.77
N ALA A 120 5.58 1.24 -21.06
CA ALA A 120 5.14 1.92 -19.86
C ALA A 120 5.18 0.97 -18.66
N GLY A 121 5.62 1.48 -17.51
CA GLY A 121 5.72 0.73 -16.27
C GLY A 121 5.30 1.56 -15.07
N ARG A 122 4.82 0.88 -14.03
CA ARG A 122 4.50 1.44 -12.73
C ARG A 122 5.34 0.77 -11.65
N ALA A 123 5.97 1.56 -10.82
CA ALA A 123 6.75 1.04 -9.70
C ALA A 123 5.85 0.71 -8.50
N ALA A 124 6.09 -0.45 -7.91
CA ALA A 124 5.68 -0.77 -6.56
C ALA A 124 6.93 -0.91 -5.68
N PHE A 125 6.79 -0.70 -4.39
CA PHE A 125 7.91 -0.85 -3.46
C PHE A 125 7.48 -1.60 -2.20
N ASN A 126 8.46 -2.18 -1.54
CA ASN A 126 8.31 -2.89 -0.27
C ASN A 126 9.53 -2.64 0.62
N VAL A 127 9.31 -2.65 1.94
CA VAL A 127 10.35 -2.53 2.95
C VAL A 127 10.42 -3.80 3.77
N THR A 128 11.61 -4.33 3.98
CA THR A 128 11.86 -5.53 4.77
C THR A 128 12.87 -5.22 5.89
N PRO A 129 12.59 -5.59 7.16
CA PRO A 129 11.36 -6.23 7.66
C PRO A 129 10.13 -5.30 7.59
N GLN A 130 8.94 -5.87 7.48
CA GLN A 130 7.69 -5.10 7.29
C GLN A 130 7.45 -4.08 8.41
N ALA A 131 7.79 -4.42 9.65
CA ALA A 131 7.66 -3.51 10.78
C ALA A 131 8.51 -2.23 10.62
N ALA A 132 9.63 -2.30 9.87
CA ALA A 132 10.45 -1.13 9.58
C ALA A 132 9.79 -0.15 8.61
N GLY A 133 8.76 -0.58 7.88
CA GLY A 133 8.01 0.29 6.95
C GLY A 133 7.37 1.49 7.63
N ALA A 134 6.96 1.36 8.90
CA ALA A 134 6.39 2.45 9.68
C ALA A 134 7.41 3.56 10.00
N TYR A 135 8.70 3.21 10.03
CA TYR A 135 9.82 4.09 10.38
C TYR A 135 10.66 4.49 9.17
N PHE A 136 10.33 3.97 7.99
CA PHE A 136 11.02 4.30 6.74
C PHE A 136 10.26 5.37 5.99
N ASN A 137 10.73 6.62 6.11
CA ASN A 137 10.07 7.79 5.54
C ASN A 137 10.71 8.18 4.21
N LYS A 138 9.88 8.33 3.17
CA LYS A 138 10.28 8.84 1.87
C LYS A 138 9.74 10.25 1.67
N VAL A 139 10.64 11.18 1.43
CA VAL A 139 10.32 12.59 1.16
C VAL A 139 9.95 12.78 -0.30
N GLU A 140 10.76 12.25 -1.21
CA GLU A 140 10.52 12.27 -2.65
C GLU A 140 10.61 10.87 -3.23
N CYS A 141 9.71 10.55 -4.16
CA CYS A 141 9.67 9.26 -4.83
C CYS A 141 9.02 9.36 -6.22
N PHE A 142 9.62 8.68 -7.17
CA PHE A 142 9.10 8.52 -8.53
C PHE A 142 7.94 7.51 -8.66
N CYS A 143 7.64 6.76 -7.61
CA CYS A 143 6.74 5.60 -7.66
C CYS A 143 5.25 5.93 -7.82
N PHE A 144 4.86 7.19 -7.84
CA PHE A 144 3.45 7.59 -7.92
C PHE A 144 2.99 7.96 -9.33
N THR A 145 3.89 7.97 -10.30
CA THR A 145 3.58 8.30 -11.70
C THR A 145 3.88 7.12 -12.61
N ASP A 146 3.00 6.95 -13.61
CA ASP A 146 3.27 6.01 -14.67
C ASP A 146 4.47 6.51 -15.49
N THR A 147 5.47 5.65 -15.61
CA THR A 147 6.71 5.98 -16.30
C THR A 147 6.65 5.40 -17.72
N VAL A 148 6.86 6.24 -18.72
CA VAL A 148 6.94 5.83 -20.14
C VAL A 148 8.38 6.05 -20.60
N LEU A 149 9.02 5.01 -21.08
CA LEU A 149 10.35 5.08 -21.66
C LEU A 149 10.31 4.80 -23.17
N LYS A 150 10.93 5.68 -23.94
CA LYS A 150 11.16 5.47 -25.37
C LYS A 150 12.18 4.36 -25.61
N PRO A 151 12.28 3.80 -26.83
CA PRO A 151 13.30 2.83 -27.16
C PRO A 151 14.70 3.31 -26.78
N GLY A 152 15.43 2.50 -26.00
CA GLY A 152 16.81 2.80 -25.57
C GLY A 152 16.96 3.97 -24.60
N GLN A 153 15.87 4.56 -24.14
CA GLN A 153 15.92 5.68 -23.19
C GLN A 153 16.37 5.24 -21.82
N ASP A 154 17.33 5.97 -21.25
CA ASP A 154 17.76 5.88 -19.86
C ASP A 154 17.02 6.94 -19.03
N LEU A 155 16.66 6.60 -17.77
CA LEU A 155 16.03 7.49 -16.82
C LEU A 155 16.63 7.29 -15.43
N GLU A 156 17.17 8.36 -14.87
CA GLU A 156 17.57 8.40 -13.44
C GLU A 156 16.37 8.77 -12.57
N MET A 157 16.21 8.04 -11.48
CA MET A 157 15.10 8.20 -10.53
C MET A 157 15.64 8.41 -9.12
N PRO A 158 15.67 9.64 -8.63
CA PRO A 158 16.14 9.96 -7.29
C PRO A 158 15.10 9.53 -6.25
N VAL A 159 15.58 9.02 -5.12
CA VAL A 159 14.79 8.72 -3.93
C VAL A 159 15.45 9.39 -2.73
N VAL A 160 14.71 10.27 -2.08
CA VAL A 160 15.11 10.92 -0.84
C VAL A 160 14.38 10.27 0.31
N PHE A 161 15.12 9.80 1.30
CA PHE A 161 14.56 9.08 2.44
C PHE A 161 15.33 9.33 3.72
N PHE A 162 14.71 9.01 4.84
CA PHE A 162 15.36 8.89 6.15
C PHE A 162 14.69 7.79 6.96
N VAL A 163 15.39 7.30 7.98
CA VAL A 163 14.86 6.35 8.95
C VAL A 163 14.50 7.09 10.22
N ASP A 164 13.24 6.98 10.65
CA ASP A 164 12.72 7.69 11.81
C ASP A 164 13.47 7.29 13.09
N PRO A 165 13.89 8.26 13.92
CA PRO A 165 14.51 7.99 15.21
C PRO A 165 13.71 7.09 16.14
N ASP A 166 12.38 7.09 16.04
CA ASP A 166 11.51 6.25 16.88
C ASP A 166 11.67 4.75 16.63
N ILE A 167 12.35 4.35 15.55
CA ILE A 167 12.68 2.93 15.27
C ILE A 167 13.44 2.27 16.42
N VAL A 168 14.21 3.03 17.21
CA VAL A 168 14.97 2.48 18.35
C VAL A 168 14.08 2.05 19.49
N ASN A 169 12.85 2.59 19.56
CA ASN A 169 11.84 2.31 20.57
C ASN A 169 10.96 1.11 20.20
N ALA A 170 10.99 0.65 18.94
CA ALA A 170 10.18 -0.46 18.44
C ALA A 170 10.69 -1.81 18.97
N PRO A 171 9.90 -2.56 19.76
CA PRO A 171 10.34 -3.83 20.34
C PRO A 171 10.63 -4.89 19.28
N GLU A 172 9.86 -4.90 18.20
CA GLU A 172 9.95 -5.84 17.07
C GLU A 172 11.16 -5.60 16.17
N LEU A 173 11.80 -4.43 16.30
CA LEU A 173 12.99 -4.05 15.51
C LEU A 173 14.28 -4.05 16.35
N LYS A 174 14.22 -4.54 17.59
CA LYS A 174 15.41 -4.69 18.43
C LYS A 174 16.39 -5.66 17.75
N GLY A 175 17.60 -5.15 17.47
CA GLY A 175 18.65 -5.93 16.81
C GLY A 175 18.60 -5.90 15.28
N VAL A 176 17.64 -5.25 14.66
CA VAL A 176 17.64 -5.00 13.22
C VAL A 176 18.62 -3.88 12.91
N ASN A 177 19.68 -4.22 12.17
CA ASN A 177 20.72 -3.29 11.73
C ASN A 177 20.66 -3.04 10.22
N THR A 178 19.80 -3.77 9.51
CA THR A 178 19.66 -3.66 8.06
C THR A 178 18.20 -3.61 7.66
N ILE A 179 17.84 -2.64 6.83
CA ILE A 179 16.53 -2.49 6.19
C ILE A 179 16.74 -2.65 4.69
N THR A 180 15.86 -3.37 4.01
CA THR A 180 15.90 -3.50 2.55
C THR A 180 14.70 -2.77 1.95
N LEU A 181 14.98 -1.82 1.05
CA LEU A 181 13.99 -1.18 0.18
C LEU A 181 14.04 -1.84 -1.19
N SER A 182 12.98 -2.52 -1.55
CA SER A 182 12.86 -3.20 -2.84
C SER A 182 11.85 -2.49 -3.72
N TYR A 183 12.23 -2.18 -4.95
CA TYR A 183 11.35 -1.67 -6.00
C TYR A 183 11.12 -2.72 -7.06
N THR A 184 9.89 -2.81 -7.55
CA THR A 184 9.54 -3.67 -8.68
C THR A 184 8.69 -2.87 -9.67
N PHE A 185 9.14 -2.82 -10.92
CA PHE A 185 8.35 -2.27 -12.01
C PHE A 185 7.46 -3.35 -12.63
N PHE A 186 6.19 -2.99 -12.83
CA PHE A 186 5.18 -3.80 -13.51
C PHE A 186 4.81 -3.16 -14.83
N PRO A 187 4.62 -3.94 -15.90
CA PRO A 187 4.13 -3.41 -17.17
C PRO A 187 2.71 -2.88 -17.00
N ILE A 188 2.44 -1.75 -17.62
CA ILE A 188 1.10 -1.19 -17.74
C ILE A 188 0.78 -0.93 -19.22
N ALA A 189 -0.51 -0.82 -19.52
CA ALA A 189 -0.93 -0.35 -20.85
C ALA A 189 -0.40 1.08 -21.08
N MET A 190 0.02 1.38 -22.31
CA MET A 190 0.44 2.73 -22.65
C MET A 190 -0.68 3.72 -22.28
N PRO A 191 -0.40 4.75 -21.47
CA PRO A 191 -1.39 5.78 -21.18
C PRO A 191 -1.82 6.42 -22.52
N ALA A 192 -3.13 6.57 -22.70
CA ALA A 192 -3.64 7.26 -23.88
C ALA A 192 -2.98 8.65 -23.95
N PRO A 193 -2.53 9.11 -25.11
CA PRO A 193 -1.99 10.46 -25.21
C PRO A 193 -3.07 11.42 -24.71
N LEU A 194 -2.74 12.22 -23.70
CA LEU A 194 -3.59 13.32 -23.29
C LEU A 194 -3.84 14.13 -24.55
N ALA A 195 -5.06 14.08 -25.08
CA ALA A 195 -5.46 14.90 -26.20
C ALA A 195 -5.13 16.34 -25.79
N ALA A 196 -4.15 16.91 -26.48
CA ALA A 196 -3.82 18.32 -26.33
C ALA A 196 -5.09 19.09 -26.71
N ASN A 197 -5.81 19.57 -25.70
CA ASN A 197 -6.86 20.55 -25.90
C ASN A 197 -6.18 21.85 -26.32
N THR A 198 -5.70 21.87 -27.57
CA THR A 198 -5.39 23.09 -28.30
C THR A 198 -6.67 23.48 -29.04
N GLU A 199 -7.70 23.82 -28.31
CA GLU A 199 -8.68 24.77 -28.84
C GLU A 199 -8.00 26.13 -28.88
N MET A 200 -7.29 26.39 -29.95
CA MET A 200 -7.07 27.75 -30.42
C MET A 200 -8.44 28.35 -30.67
N LYS A 201 -8.89 29.11 -29.69
CA LYS A 201 -10.01 30.04 -29.87
C LYS A 201 -9.54 31.09 -30.87
N ASN A 202 -9.82 30.82 -32.14
CA ASN A 202 -9.60 31.75 -33.22
C ASN A 202 -10.72 32.80 -33.12
N ASP A 203 -10.48 33.82 -32.30
CA ASP A 203 -11.33 35.00 -32.25
C ASP A 203 -11.02 35.84 -33.47
N LYS A 204 -11.79 35.57 -34.56
CA LYS A 204 -11.94 36.48 -35.67
C LYS A 204 -13.07 37.46 -35.34
N SER A 205 -12.76 38.51 -34.59
CA SER A 205 -13.56 39.73 -34.71
C SER A 205 -12.76 40.72 -35.55
N GLY A 206 -12.95 40.64 -36.85
CA GLY A 206 -12.63 41.68 -37.80
C GLY A 206 -13.89 42.27 -38.38
N GLN A 207 -13.93 43.57 -38.34
CA GLN A 207 -14.69 44.50 -39.21
C GLN A 207 -16.19 44.62 -38.98
N LEU A 208 -16.65 45.70 -38.45
CA LEU A 208 -17.09 46.96 -39.13
C LEU A 208 -17.42 48.00 -38.06
#